data_295e55c2596abb65e25f3661763fe1ac
#
_entry.id   295e55c2596abb65e25f3661763fe1ac
#
_cell.length_a   1.000
_cell.length_b   1.000
_cell.length_c   1.000
_cell.angle_alpha   90.00
_cell.angle_beta   90.00
_cell.angle_gamma   90.00
#
_symmetry.space_group_name_H-M   'P 1'
#
loop_
_entity.id
_entity.type
_entity.pdbx_description
1 polymer ?
#
loop_
_entity_poly.entity_id
_entity_poly.type
_entity_poly.pdbx_seq_one_letter_code
_entity_poly.pdbx_strand_id
1 'polypeptide(L)'
;GKSKDGMKREVLIAAIQNSALERFKTLMQFAGLLVPPTEIECFSAIRSLYTPGDEVMAIIDIGATSTKLYIAKKGLLMRMHRIRVGGTTATNRIASVLNIDFEAAEIKKREIQNTDADYSDIKRAHDTSFDRAFKELNQVLQEYELKNETKLTNVYLTGGATLFPGIELLLRDTLNRDVVRTNAFAKVSYPAFMQDTIKEIAPSFTVALGAALRAFE
;
A
#
# COMPACT_ATOMS: atom_id res chain seq x y z
N GLY A 1 -21.69 12.07 -19.77
CA GLY A 1 -22.49 12.13 -21.00
C GLY A 1 -23.25 10.83 -21.20
N LYS A 2 -24.47 10.89 -21.71
CA LYS A 2 -25.23 9.68 -22.04
C LYS A 2 -24.59 9.01 -23.27
N SER A 3 -24.35 7.69 -23.20
CA SER A 3 -24.01 6.90 -24.38
C SER A 3 -25.20 6.89 -25.35
N LYS A 4 -24.94 6.69 -26.65
CA LYS A 4 -25.97 6.55 -27.66
C LYS A 4 -27.02 5.45 -27.36
N ASP A 5 -26.66 4.49 -26.50
CA ASP A 5 -27.51 3.37 -26.10
C ASP A 5 -28.20 3.55 -24.74
N GLY A 6 -28.19 4.74 -24.15
CA GLY A 6 -28.84 5.02 -22.86
C GLY A 6 -28.16 4.38 -21.64
N MET A 7 -27.06 3.62 -21.80
CA MET A 7 -26.31 3.04 -20.70
C MET A 7 -25.53 4.12 -19.94
N LYS A 8 -25.58 4.08 -18.60
CA LYS A 8 -24.74 4.90 -17.75
C LYS A 8 -23.29 4.39 -17.86
N ARG A 9 -22.35 5.29 -18.20
CA ARG A 9 -20.94 4.99 -18.14
C ARG A 9 -20.42 5.36 -16.74
N GLU A 10 -19.74 4.44 -16.09
CA GLU A 10 -18.96 4.76 -14.91
C GLU A 10 -17.70 5.52 -15.36
N VAL A 11 -17.42 6.65 -14.71
CA VAL A 11 -16.27 7.51 -15.00
C VAL A 11 -15.50 7.70 -13.71
N LEU A 12 -14.21 7.43 -13.74
CA LEU A 12 -13.30 7.79 -12.67
C LEU A 12 -12.80 9.22 -12.90
N ILE A 13 -12.98 10.08 -11.92
CA ILE A 13 -12.47 11.47 -11.96
C ILE A 13 -11.35 11.57 -10.93
N ALA A 14 -10.18 12.00 -11.39
CA ALA A 14 -9.05 12.32 -10.55
C ALA A 14 -8.72 13.80 -10.67
N ALA A 15 -8.58 14.48 -9.54
CA ALA A 15 -8.17 15.88 -9.47
C ALA A 15 -6.92 16.05 -8.63
N ILE A 16 -5.95 16.80 -9.14
CA ILE A 16 -4.70 17.12 -8.46
C ILE A 16 -4.60 18.64 -8.41
N GLN A 17 -4.19 19.18 -7.25
CA GLN A 17 -3.93 20.61 -7.13
C GLN A 17 -2.77 21.03 -8.05
N ASN A 18 -2.95 22.09 -8.81
CA ASN A 18 -1.93 22.59 -9.73
C ASN A 18 -0.62 22.91 -9.02
N SER A 19 -0.68 23.48 -7.82
CA SER A 19 0.51 23.79 -7.01
C SER A 19 1.33 22.54 -6.64
N ALA A 20 0.68 21.39 -6.39
CA ALA A 20 1.37 20.14 -6.12
C ALA A 20 2.04 19.60 -7.40
N LEU A 21 1.36 19.69 -8.53
CA LEU A 21 1.88 19.26 -9.82
C LEU A 21 3.09 20.13 -10.24
N GLU A 22 3.02 21.43 -10.07
CA GLU A 22 4.13 22.36 -10.39
C GLU A 22 5.34 22.13 -9.49
N ARG A 23 5.14 21.90 -8.19
CA ARG A 23 6.25 21.53 -7.30
C ARG A 23 6.95 20.24 -7.76
N PHE A 24 6.18 19.24 -8.15
CA PHE A 24 6.73 17.98 -8.65
C PHE A 24 7.53 18.18 -9.92
N LYS A 25 7.00 18.92 -10.91
CA LYS A 25 7.71 19.24 -12.15
C LYS A 25 9.01 19.99 -11.88
N THR A 26 8.97 20.99 -11.00
CA THR A 26 10.16 21.76 -10.63
C THR A 26 11.22 20.87 -10.00
N LEU A 27 10.83 19.96 -9.08
CA LEU A 27 11.76 19.02 -8.46
C LEU A 27 12.43 18.12 -9.52
N MET A 28 11.65 17.57 -10.45
CA MET A 28 12.18 16.74 -11.54
C MET A 28 13.14 17.49 -12.43
N GLN A 29 12.83 18.75 -12.78
CA GLN A 29 13.71 19.62 -13.55
C GLN A 29 15.04 19.90 -12.83
N PHE A 30 15.00 20.20 -11.53
CA PHE A 30 16.21 20.37 -10.72
C PHE A 30 17.06 19.10 -10.66
N ALA A 31 16.42 17.94 -10.67
CA ALA A 31 17.12 16.65 -10.70
C ALA A 31 17.64 16.27 -12.11
N GLY A 32 17.38 17.10 -13.13
CA GLY A 32 17.74 16.79 -14.53
C GLY A 32 16.95 15.63 -15.13
N LEU A 33 15.77 15.31 -14.55
CA LEU A 33 14.93 14.21 -14.99
C LEU A 33 13.83 14.71 -15.93
N LEU A 34 13.55 13.93 -16.96
CA LEU A 34 12.37 14.15 -17.80
C LEU A 34 11.11 13.79 -17.03
N VAL A 35 10.06 14.60 -17.16
CA VAL A 35 8.76 14.32 -16.56
C VAL A 35 7.89 13.62 -17.60
N PRO A 36 7.74 12.28 -17.53
CA PRO A 36 6.79 11.57 -18.38
C PRO A 36 5.35 11.92 -17.96
N PRO A 37 4.33 11.49 -18.73
CA PRO A 37 2.95 11.61 -18.31
C PRO A 37 2.77 11.03 -16.92
N THR A 38 2.30 11.86 -15.98
CA THR A 38 2.10 11.47 -14.58
C THR A 38 0.84 10.62 -14.42
N GLU A 39 0.82 9.76 -13.41
CA GLU A 39 -0.36 9.01 -13.01
C GLU A 39 -0.50 8.99 -11.48
N ILE A 40 -1.66 8.60 -10.98
CA ILE A 40 -1.88 8.42 -9.55
C ILE A 40 -1.33 7.07 -9.13
N GLU A 41 -0.67 7.02 -7.97
CA GLU A 41 0.01 5.84 -7.42
C GLU A 41 -0.85 4.55 -7.39
N CYS A 42 -2.18 4.67 -7.21
CA CYS A 42 -3.06 3.50 -7.20
C CYS A 42 -3.07 2.75 -8.54
N PHE A 43 -2.95 3.45 -9.67
CA PHE A 43 -2.88 2.79 -10.98
C PHE A 43 -1.57 2.02 -11.14
N SER A 44 -0.46 2.60 -10.69
CA SER A 44 0.83 1.92 -10.66
C SER A 44 0.79 0.68 -9.75
N ALA A 45 0.22 0.80 -8.54
CA ALA A 45 0.08 -0.33 -7.62
C ALA A 45 -0.76 -1.46 -8.23
N ILE A 46 -1.91 -1.13 -8.83
CA ILE A 46 -2.76 -2.12 -9.50
C ILE A 46 -2.01 -2.78 -10.67
N ARG A 47 -1.33 -2.00 -11.53
CA ARG A 47 -0.58 -2.51 -12.68
C ARG A 47 0.51 -3.50 -12.27
N SER A 48 1.23 -3.23 -11.19
CA SER A 48 2.28 -4.13 -10.72
C SER A 48 1.74 -5.48 -10.21
N LEU A 49 0.54 -5.49 -9.62
CA LEU A 49 0.00 -6.64 -8.92
C LEU A 49 -1.10 -7.40 -9.69
N TYR A 50 -1.88 -6.70 -10.51
CA TYR A 50 -2.97 -7.31 -11.27
C TYR A 50 -2.45 -8.39 -12.22
N THR A 51 -3.07 -9.55 -12.18
CA THR A 51 -2.85 -10.65 -13.14
C THR A 51 -4.14 -10.90 -13.91
N PRO A 52 -4.08 -11.09 -15.26
CA PRO A 52 -5.26 -11.48 -16.03
C PRO A 52 -5.91 -12.74 -15.45
N GLY A 53 -7.22 -12.64 -15.14
CA GLY A 53 -7.97 -13.66 -14.42
C GLY A 53 -8.41 -13.25 -13.03
N ASP A 54 -7.78 -12.24 -12.43
CA ASP A 54 -8.25 -11.66 -11.17
C ASP A 54 -9.56 -10.88 -11.42
N GLU A 55 -10.68 -11.38 -10.90
CA GLU A 55 -11.96 -10.70 -11.05
C GLU A 55 -12.04 -9.47 -10.15
N VAL A 56 -11.78 -9.62 -8.86
CA VAL A 56 -11.75 -8.51 -7.90
C VAL A 56 -10.58 -8.71 -6.94
N MET A 57 -9.79 -7.67 -6.73
CA MET A 57 -8.65 -7.66 -5.82
C MET A 57 -8.72 -6.47 -4.86
N ALA A 58 -8.25 -6.67 -3.64
CA ALA A 58 -8.01 -5.59 -2.68
C ALA A 58 -6.50 -5.46 -2.43
N ILE A 59 -6.00 -4.23 -2.40
CA ILE A 59 -4.60 -3.92 -2.10
C ILE A 59 -4.59 -2.97 -0.91
N ILE A 60 -3.87 -3.34 0.15
CA ILE A 60 -3.59 -2.48 1.30
C ILE A 60 -2.13 -2.03 1.22
N ASP A 61 -1.92 -0.74 1.04
CA ASP A 61 -0.61 -0.09 0.99
C ASP A 61 -0.38 0.66 2.31
N ILE A 62 0.55 0.14 3.13
CA ILE A 62 0.93 0.76 4.41
C ILE A 62 2.23 1.54 4.21
N GLY A 63 2.08 2.84 3.96
CA GLY A 63 3.20 3.75 3.78
C GLY A 63 3.69 4.37 5.11
N ALA A 64 4.57 5.36 5.01
CA ALA A 64 5.11 6.06 6.17
C ALA A 64 4.04 6.86 6.92
N THR A 65 3.18 7.61 6.22
CA THR A 65 2.23 8.57 6.84
C THR A 65 0.77 8.18 6.68
N SER A 66 0.47 7.17 5.87
CA SER A 66 -0.91 6.76 5.61
C SER A 66 -0.99 5.31 5.17
N THR A 67 -2.14 4.71 5.45
CA THR A 67 -2.56 3.42 4.91
C THR A 67 -3.64 3.66 3.87
N LYS A 68 -3.53 3.01 2.72
CA LYS A 68 -4.45 3.15 1.60
C LYS A 68 -5.01 1.79 1.24
N LEU A 69 -6.29 1.75 0.92
CA LEU A 69 -6.96 0.59 0.36
C LEU A 69 -7.37 0.91 -1.07
N TYR A 70 -7.01 0.04 -1.99
CA TYR A 70 -7.48 0.06 -3.36
C TYR A 70 -8.28 -1.21 -3.63
N ILE A 71 -9.49 -1.09 -4.13
CA ILE A 71 -10.28 -2.21 -4.64
C ILE A 71 -10.32 -2.07 -6.15
N ALA A 72 -9.87 -3.08 -6.84
CA ALA A 72 -9.83 -3.11 -8.29
C ALA A 72 -10.63 -4.32 -8.82
N LYS A 73 -11.33 -4.12 -9.94
CA LYS A 73 -12.04 -5.17 -10.67
C LYS A 73 -11.48 -5.24 -12.09
N LYS A 74 -10.97 -6.40 -12.46
CA LYS A 74 -10.34 -6.63 -13.78
C LYS A 74 -9.26 -5.58 -14.10
N GLY A 75 -8.45 -5.22 -13.11
CA GLY A 75 -7.39 -4.23 -13.25
C GLY A 75 -7.85 -2.77 -13.21
N LEU A 76 -9.15 -2.49 -13.09
CA LEU A 76 -9.69 -1.13 -13.02
C LEU A 76 -9.99 -0.76 -11.57
N LEU A 77 -9.56 0.43 -11.14
CA LEU A 77 -9.85 0.95 -9.80
C LEU A 77 -11.36 1.19 -9.63
N MET A 78 -11.95 0.55 -8.63
CA MET A 78 -13.38 0.69 -8.28
C MET A 78 -13.60 1.53 -7.03
N ARG A 79 -12.73 1.41 -6.04
CA ARG A 79 -12.80 2.18 -4.78
C ARG A 79 -11.40 2.43 -4.25
N MET A 80 -11.20 3.61 -3.69
CA MET A 80 -10.01 3.98 -2.93
C MET A 80 -10.44 4.54 -1.58
N HIS A 81 -9.71 4.13 -0.52
CA HIS A 81 -9.87 4.68 0.82
C HIS A 81 -8.50 4.97 1.41
N ARG A 82 -8.37 6.07 2.16
CA ARG A 82 -7.11 6.49 2.77
C ARG A 82 -7.31 6.86 4.23
N ILE A 83 -6.46 6.30 5.09
CA ILE A 83 -6.42 6.58 6.51
C ILE A 83 -5.06 7.22 6.83
N ARG A 84 -5.05 8.27 7.64
CA ARG A 84 -3.81 8.98 8.05
C ARG A 84 -3.12 8.27 9.21
N VAL A 85 -2.84 7.00 9.05
CA VAL A 85 -2.08 6.15 9.95
C VAL A 85 -1.08 5.38 9.11
N GLY A 86 0.19 5.37 9.50
CA GLY A 86 1.26 4.69 8.80
C GLY A 86 2.46 4.41 9.71
N GLY A 87 3.58 4.04 9.14
CA GLY A 87 4.79 3.68 9.88
C GLY A 87 5.26 4.76 10.87
N THR A 88 5.15 6.04 10.51
CA THR A 88 5.48 7.17 11.38
C THR A 88 4.60 7.22 12.63
N THR A 89 3.32 6.85 12.52
CA THR A 89 2.42 6.77 13.68
C THR A 89 2.91 5.73 14.68
N ALA A 90 3.31 4.56 14.17
CA ALA A 90 3.89 3.50 15.00
C ALA A 90 5.22 3.93 15.63
N THR A 91 6.11 4.58 14.87
CA THR A 91 7.39 5.10 15.39
C THR A 91 7.19 6.08 16.52
N ASN A 92 6.29 7.05 16.37
CA ASN A 92 5.97 8.01 17.44
C ASN A 92 5.44 7.33 18.71
N ARG A 93 4.63 6.29 18.55
CA ARG A 93 4.11 5.55 19.70
C ARG A 93 5.19 4.73 20.39
N ILE A 94 6.08 4.09 19.63
CA ILE A 94 7.24 3.38 20.15
C ILE A 94 8.17 4.35 20.90
N ALA A 95 8.47 5.51 20.32
CA ALA A 95 9.25 6.57 20.95
C ALA A 95 8.68 6.96 22.33
N SER A 96 7.35 7.16 22.39
CA SER A 96 6.64 7.50 23.62
C SER A 96 6.69 6.37 24.66
N VAL A 97 6.50 5.12 24.25
CA VAL A 97 6.49 3.96 25.16
C VAL A 97 7.87 3.69 25.74
N LEU A 98 8.92 3.81 24.93
CA LEU A 98 10.30 3.57 25.35
C LEU A 98 11.00 4.82 25.92
N ASN A 99 10.34 5.99 25.87
CA ASN A 99 10.91 7.27 26.27
C ASN A 99 12.23 7.59 25.55
N ILE A 100 12.26 7.41 24.23
CA ILE A 100 13.39 7.69 23.33
C ILE A 100 12.96 8.65 22.23
N ASP A 101 13.90 9.24 21.51
CA ASP A 101 13.62 10.08 20.36
C ASP A 101 13.06 9.30 19.16
N PHE A 102 12.56 10.04 18.18
CA PHE A 102 11.95 9.45 16.97
C PHE A 102 12.95 8.63 16.15
N GLU A 103 14.18 9.10 16.00
CA GLU A 103 15.20 8.43 15.19
C GLU A 103 15.60 7.10 15.81
N ALA A 104 15.87 7.09 17.12
CA ALA A 104 16.15 5.86 17.85
C ALA A 104 14.97 4.87 17.79
N ALA A 105 13.73 5.34 17.91
CA ALA A 105 12.54 4.50 17.77
C ALA A 105 12.37 3.93 16.36
N GLU A 106 12.69 4.71 15.32
CA GLU A 106 12.62 4.25 13.92
C GLU A 106 13.66 3.16 13.66
N ILE A 107 14.88 3.32 14.16
CA ILE A 107 15.95 2.30 14.07
C ILE A 107 15.48 1.03 14.77
N LYS A 108 15.07 1.12 16.04
CA LYS A 108 14.57 -0.03 16.80
C LYS A 108 13.42 -0.74 16.10
N LYS A 109 12.45 0.00 15.58
CA LYS A 109 11.32 -0.57 14.83
C LYS A 109 11.75 -1.34 13.59
N ARG A 110 12.77 -0.87 12.86
CA ARG A 110 13.27 -1.53 11.64
C ARG A 110 14.11 -2.75 11.91
N GLU A 111 14.89 -2.72 12.98
CA GLU A 111 15.87 -3.75 13.32
C GLU A 111 15.33 -4.78 14.33
N ILE A 112 14.11 -4.59 14.81
CA ILE A 112 13.50 -5.40 15.87
C ILE A 112 13.50 -6.89 15.54
N GLN A 113 13.98 -7.68 16.49
CA GLN A 113 13.90 -9.13 16.45
C GLN A 113 13.07 -9.66 17.62
N ASN A 114 12.45 -10.80 17.45
CA ASN A 114 11.61 -11.42 18.48
C ASN A 114 12.37 -11.84 19.75
N THR A 115 13.70 -11.84 19.70
CA THR A 115 14.61 -12.11 20.82
C THR A 115 14.97 -10.87 21.63
N ASP A 116 14.64 -9.66 21.16
CA ASP A 116 14.99 -8.42 21.83
C ASP A 116 14.18 -8.22 23.10
N ALA A 117 14.81 -7.67 24.14
CA ALA A 117 14.21 -7.51 25.46
C ALA A 117 12.96 -6.58 25.42
N ASP A 118 12.96 -5.60 24.54
CA ASP A 118 11.88 -4.64 24.35
C ASP A 118 10.89 -5.02 23.22
N TYR A 119 11.03 -6.22 22.64
CA TYR A 119 10.17 -6.69 21.54
C TYR A 119 8.68 -6.61 21.85
N SER A 120 8.27 -7.07 23.04
CA SER A 120 6.84 -7.10 23.41
C SER A 120 6.24 -5.69 23.52
N ASP A 121 6.99 -4.72 24.02
CA ASP A 121 6.55 -3.34 24.17
C ASP A 121 6.49 -2.64 22.81
N ILE A 122 7.51 -2.82 21.98
CA ILE A 122 7.57 -2.30 20.62
C ILE A 122 6.42 -2.89 19.78
N LYS A 123 6.23 -4.20 19.82
CA LYS A 123 5.16 -4.87 19.10
C LYS A 123 3.79 -4.37 19.52
N ARG A 124 3.53 -4.28 20.82
CA ARG A 124 2.26 -3.78 21.36
C ARG A 124 2.02 -2.32 20.94
N ALA A 125 3.03 -1.46 21.02
CA ALA A 125 2.95 -0.07 20.58
C ALA A 125 2.65 0.03 19.09
N HIS A 126 3.34 -0.77 18.26
CA HIS A 126 3.13 -0.86 16.82
C HIS A 126 1.70 -1.30 16.50
N ASP A 127 1.28 -2.45 17.00
CA ASP A 127 -0.01 -3.06 16.69
C ASP A 127 -1.19 -2.16 17.09
N THR A 128 -1.11 -1.57 18.29
CA THR A 128 -2.14 -0.63 18.78
C THR A 128 -2.25 0.62 17.90
N SER A 129 -1.16 1.02 17.22
CA SER A 129 -1.18 2.15 16.29
C SER A 129 -2.08 1.91 15.08
N PHE A 130 -2.24 0.65 14.67
CA PHE A 130 -3.02 0.25 13.50
C PHE A 130 -4.41 -0.28 13.81
N ASP A 131 -4.74 -0.61 15.06
CA ASP A 131 -5.99 -1.29 15.44
C ASP A 131 -7.24 -0.59 14.85
N ARG A 132 -7.39 0.71 15.08
CA ARG A 132 -8.51 1.48 14.54
C ARG A 132 -8.50 1.53 13.01
N ALA A 133 -7.32 1.72 12.42
CA ALA A 133 -7.18 1.81 10.98
C ALA A 133 -7.58 0.51 10.29
N PHE A 134 -7.14 -0.64 10.80
CA PHE A 134 -7.47 -1.93 10.21
C PHE A 134 -8.94 -2.30 10.38
N LYS A 135 -9.57 -1.94 11.51
CA LYS A 135 -11.03 -2.07 11.69
C LYS A 135 -11.80 -1.23 10.68
N GLU A 136 -11.36 0.01 10.42
CA GLU A 136 -11.96 0.89 9.42
C GLU A 136 -11.81 0.31 8.00
N LEU A 137 -10.64 -0.24 7.66
CA LEU A 137 -10.45 -0.92 6.37
C LEU A 137 -11.39 -2.12 6.21
N ASN A 138 -11.58 -2.91 7.28
CA ASN A 138 -12.50 -4.04 7.26
C ASN A 138 -13.95 -3.61 6.97
N GLN A 139 -14.40 -2.51 7.58
CA GLN A 139 -15.73 -1.93 7.31
C GLN A 139 -15.86 -1.54 5.82
N VAL A 140 -14.84 -0.88 5.25
CA VAL A 140 -14.85 -0.48 3.83
C VAL A 140 -14.90 -1.69 2.90
N LEU A 141 -14.19 -2.77 3.23
CA LEU A 141 -14.22 -4.02 2.46
C LEU A 141 -15.60 -4.68 2.53
N GLN A 142 -16.20 -4.78 3.73
CA GLN A 142 -17.53 -5.34 3.93
C GLN A 142 -18.62 -4.53 3.18
N GLU A 143 -18.57 -3.20 3.26
CA GLU A 143 -19.48 -2.33 2.52
C GLU A 143 -19.39 -2.55 1.01
N TYR A 144 -18.18 -2.70 0.49
CA TYR A 144 -17.97 -2.96 -0.94
C TYR A 144 -18.56 -4.31 -1.35
N GLU A 145 -18.32 -5.36 -0.55
CA GLU A 145 -18.87 -6.70 -0.80
C GLU A 145 -20.39 -6.73 -0.81
N LEU A 146 -21.01 -6.11 0.19
CA LEU A 146 -22.47 -6.02 0.30
C LEU A 146 -23.08 -5.27 -0.88
N LYS A 147 -22.47 -4.14 -1.25
CA LYS A 147 -22.99 -3.31 -2.36
C LYS A 147 -22.86 -3.96 -3.73
N ASN A 148 -21.83 -4.76 -3.94
CA ASN A 148 -21.49 -5.34 -5.25
C ASN A 148 -21.78 -6.85 -5.35
N GLU A 149 -22.40 -7.43 -4.31
CA GLU A 149 -22.72 -8.87 -4.25
C GLU A 149 -21.49 -9.75 -4.58
N THR A 150 -20.32 -9.35 -4.09
CA THR A 150 -19.04 -10.01 -4.37
C THR A 150 -18.32 -10.33 -3.07
N LYS A 151 -17.37 -11.25 -3.11
CA LYS A 151 -16.52 -11.59 -1.96
C LYS A 151 -15.05 -11.32 -2.31
N LEU A 152 -14.39 -10.58 -1.43
CA LEU A 152 -12.96 -10.31 -1.49
C LEU A 152 -12.25 -11.34 -0.58
N THR A 153 -11.72 -12.38 -1.17
CA THR A 153 -11.06 -13.47 -0.42
C THR A 153 -9.61 -13.13 -0.11
N ASN A 154 -8.90 -12.55 -1.05
CA ASN A 154 -7.49 -12.24 -0.93
C ASN A 154 -7.26 -10.73 -0.83
N VAL A 155 -6.41 -10.35 0.10
CA VAL A 155 -5.95 -8.98 0.29
C VAL A 155 -4.44 -8.95 0.04
N TYR A 156 -4.02 -8.17 -0.93
CA TYR A 156 -2.61 -7.94 -1.22
C TYR A 156 -2.06 -6.86 -0.30
N LEU A 157 -0.96 -7.17 0.38
CA LEU A 157 -0.31 -6.27 1.34
C LEU A 157 0.98 -5.72 0.77
N THR A 158 1.11 -4.40 0.73
CA THR A 158 2.26 -3.68 0.18
C THR A 158 2.62 -2.44 1.01
N GLY A 159 3.73 -1.79 0.68
CA GLY A 159 4.24 -0.60 1.37
C GLY A 159 5.33 -0.92 2.40
N GLY A 160 6.22 0.03 2.63
CA GLY A 160 7.41 -0.16 3.47
C GLY A 160 7.12 -0.50 4.93
N ALA A 161 5.99 -0.04 5.49
CA ALA A 161 5.62 -0.36 6.86
C ALA A 161 5.19 -1.83 7.06
N THR A 162 4.98 -2.57 5.97
CA THR A 162 4.62 -4.00 6.01
C THR A 162 5.80 -4.92 6.36
N LEU A 163 7.00 -4.36 6.43
CA LEU A 163 8.21 -5.09 6.81
C LEU A 163 8.28 -5.37 8.32
N PHE A 164 7.46 -4.70 9.14
CA PHE A 164 7.41 -4.97 10.57
C PHE A 164 6.92 -6.40 10.86
N PRO A 165 7.61 -7.14 11.74
CA PRO A 165 7.26 -8.53 12.05
C PRO A 165 5.84 -8.67 12.61
N GLY A 166 5.06 -9.59 12.03
CA GLY A 166 3.72 -9.92 12.52
C GLY A 166 2.59 -9.01 12.03
N ILE A 167 2.85 -7.94 11.26
CA ILE A 167 1.78 -7.05 10.76
C ILE A 167 0.81 -7.78 9.83
N GLU A 168 1.31 -8.73 9.07
CA GLU A 168 0.48 -9.57 8.18
C GLU A 168 -0.51 -10.41 8.97
N LEU A 169 -0.06 -11.02 10.07
CA LEU A 169 -0.92 -11.79 10.97
C LEU A 169 -1.97 -10.89 11.64
N LEU A 170 -1.55 -9.74 12.17
CA LEU A 170 -2.46 -8.75 12.77
C LEU A 170 -3.56 -8.33 11.78
N LEU A 171 -3.18 -8.08 10.53
CA LEU A 171 -4.13 -7.69 9.49
C LEU A 171 -5.07 -8.84 9.12
N ARG A 172 -4.55 -10.06 8.96
CA ARG A 172 -5.34 -11.28 8.69
C ARG A 172 -6.39 -11.50 9.77
N ASP A 173 -6.00 -11.42 11.04
CA ASP A 173 -6.90 -11.61 12.18
C ASP A 173 -7.97 -10.52 12.23
N THR A 174 -7.61 -9.25 11.99
CA THR A 174 -8.56 -8.13 12.02
C THR A 174 -9.55 -8.17 10.87
N LEU A 175 -9.08 -8.53 9.67
CA LEU A 175 -9.93 -8.58 8.47
C LEU A 175 -10.71 -9.89 8.35
N ASN A 176 -10.31 -10.95 9.07
CA ASN A 176 -10.80 -12.31 8.90
C ASN A 176 -10.75 -12.76 7.41
N ARG A 177 -9.61 -12.53 6.76
CA ARG A 177 -9.36 -12.79 5.34
C ARG A 177 -7.91 -13.21 5.13
N ASP A 178 -7.68 -13.91 4.03
CA ASP A 178 -6.31 -14.19 3.61
C ASP A 178 -5.61 -12.90 3.19
N VAL A 179 -4.45 -12.67 3.78
CA VAL A 179 -3.57 -11.54 3.49
C VAL A 179 -2.29 -12.09 2.89
N VAL A 180 -1.92 -11.58 1.72
CA VAL A 180 -0.75 -12.03 0.98
C VAL A 180 0.20 -10.85 0.78
N ARG A 181 1.42 -10.97 1.31
CA ARG A 181 2.47 -9.98 1.03
C ARG A 181 2.86 -10.04 -0.43
N THR A 182 2.86 -8.88 -1.08
CA THR A 182 3.10 -8.80 -2.52
C THR A 182 4.56 -9.02 -2.89
N ASN A 183 4.77 -9.66 -4.03
CA ASN A 183 6.03 -9.61 -4.75
C ASN A 183 5.86 -8.75 -6.01
N ALA A 184 6.12 -7.46 -5.90
CA ALA A 184 6.01 -6.53 -7.01
C ALA A 184 6.89 -6.94 -8.21
N PHE A 185 8.02 -7.62 -7.97
CA PHE A 185 8.96 -8.06 -9.00
C PHE A 185 8.54 -9.34 -9.73
N ALA A 186 7.37 -9.92 -9.45
CA ALA A 186 6.92 -11.13 -10.13
C ALA A 186 6.78 -10.99 -11.65
N LYS A 187 6.66 -9.74 -12.16
CA LYS A 187 6.52 -9.41 -13.59
C LYS A 187 7.82 -9.05 -14.29
N VAL A 188 8.94 -9.08 -13.59
CA VAL A 188 10.25 -8.72 -14.14
C VAL A 188 11.28 -9.81 -13.87
N SER A 189 12.23 -9.95 -14.79
CA SER A 189 13.34 -10.86 -14.61
C SER A 189 14.47 -10.17 -13.86
N TYR A 190 15.08 -10.86 -12.91
CA TYR A 190 16.24 -10.41 -12.17
C TYR A 190 17.22 -11.56 -11.91
N PRO A 191 18.52 -11.29 -11.69
CA PRO A 191 19.51 -12.32 -11.41
C PRO A 191 19.16 -13.11 -10.14
N ALA A 192 19.40 -14.42 -10.15
CA ALA A 192 19.03 -15.32 -9.04
C ALA A 192 19.65 -14.92 -7.69
N PHE A 193 20.86 -14.36 -7.70
CA PHE A 193 21.54 -13.90 -6.47
C PHE A 193 20.82 -12.73 -5.76
N MET A 194 19.92 -12.03 -6.45
CA MET A 194 19.13 -10.93 -5.88
C MET A 194 17.84 -11.42 -5.19
N GLN A 195 17.52 -12.70 -5.27
CA GLN A 195 16.20 -13.20 -4.84
C GLN A 195 15.86 -12.86 -3.39
N ASP A 196 16.79 -12.97 -2.47
CA ASP A 196 16.54 -12.69 -1.05
C ASP A 196 16.39 -11.18 -0.81
N THR A 197 17.26 -10.37 -1.40
CA THR A 197 17.12 -8.90 -1.37
C THR A 197 15.78 -8.46 -1.96
N ILE A 198 15.37 -9.02 -3.09
CA ILE A 198 14.08 -8.70 -3.72
C ILE A 198 12.90 -9.04 -2.80
N LYS A 199 12.91 -10.18 -2.11
CA LYS A 199 11.84 -10.53 -1.16
C LYS A 199 11.69 -9.49 -0.05
N GLU A 200 12.80 -8.96 0.45
CA GLU A 200 12.80 -7.94 1.50
C GLU A 200 12.26 -6.58 1.02
N ILE A 201 12.67 -6.15 -0.17
CA ILE A 201 12.32 -4.81 -0.65
C ILE A 201 11.02 -4.76 -1.46
N ALA A 202 10.54 -5.88 -2.01
CA ALA A 202 9.43 -5.93 -2.94
C ALA A 202 8.18 -5.14 -2.50
N PRO A 203 7.71 -5.21 -1.25
CA PRO A 203 6.55 -4.43 -0.82
C PRO A 203 6.75 -2.92 -0.95
N SER A 204 7.98 -2.44 -0.76
CA SER A 204 8.29 -1.00 -0.85
C SER A 204 8.35 -0.48 -2.28
N PHE A 205 8.51 -1.37 -3.27
CA PHE A 205 8.71 -1.02 -4.68
C PHE A 205 7.46 -1.18 -5.55
N THR A 206 6.32 -1.59 -4.99
CA THR A 206 5.10 -1.87 -5.75
C THR A 206 4.69 -0.71 -6.66
N VAL A 207 4.63 0.50 -6.14
CA VAL A 207 4.25 1.69 -6.92
C VAL A 207 5.33 2.05 -7.95
N ALA A 208 6.60 2.05 -7.54
CA ALA A 208 7.72 2.42 -8.41
C ALA A 208 7.83 1.45 -9.61
N LEU A 209 7.71 0.16 -9.34
CA LEU A 209 7.75 -0.85 -10.41
C LEU A 209 6.54 -0.76 -11.33
N GLY A 210 5.34 -0.55 -10.77
CA GLY A 210 4.14 -0.34 -11.57
C GLY A 210 4.23 0.90 -12.46
N ALA A 211 4.85 1.97 -11.98
CA ALA A 211 5.13 3.17 -12.79
C ALA A 211 6.13 2.84 -13.91
N ALA A 212 7.19 2.07 -13.63
CA ALA A 212 8.16 1.66 -14.64
C ALA A 212 7.54 0.73 -15.70
N LEU A 213 6.67 -0.19 -15.30
CA LEU A 213 5.98 -1.11 -16.23
C LEU A 213 5.11 -0.37 -17.25
N ARG A 214 4.64 0.84 -16.93
CA ARG A 214 3.86 1.67 -17.85
C ARG A 214 4.61 1.99 -19.15
N ALA A 215 5.92 2.01 -19.12
CA ALA A 215 6.72 2.28 -20.32
C ALA A 215 6.64 1.15 -21.37
N PHE A 216 6.06 0.00 -21.01
CA PHE A 216 5.93 -1.18 -21.85
C PHE A 216 4.47 -1.47 -22.25
N GLU A 217 3.51 -0.62 -21.88
CA GLU A 217 2.10 -0.63 -22.33
C GLU A 217 1.95 0.27 -23.57
#